data_718dd00467bbda8dbc9d28834b0c3966
#
_entry.id   718dd00467bbda8dbc9d28834b0c3966
#
_cell.length_a   1.000
_cell.length_b   1.000
_cell.length_c   1.000
_cell.angle_alpha   90.00
_cell.angle_beta   90.00
_cell.angle_gamma   90.00
#
_symmetry.space_group_name_H-M   'P 1'
#
loop_
_entity.id
_entity.type
_entity.pdbx_description
1 polymer ?
#
loop_
_entity_poly.entity_id
_entity_poly.type
_entity_poly.pdbx_seq_one_letter_code
_entity_poly.pdbx_strand_id
1 'polypeptide(L)'
;KAKDQENRGLLTTKNSTVILIQEKYPAYSDLSQCEIALTTVGANTAELGSLNIPMIVVVPTQHILEMESWDGFLGLIARLPVLKWFLGLLISFIKIRQQGFMAWPNIFAKRMIVPERVGNITPQQIAEETIDWINSPSRLFGQKEDLQAIRGPKGAVKKFCYQIINLLEEKKLLN
;
A
#
# COMPACT_ATOMS: atom_id res chain seq x y z
N LYS A 1 25.32 7.98 13.03
CA LYS A 1 24.02 7.46 13.57
C LYS A 1 23.24 8.48 14.41
N ALA A 2 23.80 9.62 14.82
CA ALA A 2 23.12 10.62 15.65
C ALA A 2 22.43 11.76 14.86
N LYS A 3 22.64 11.88 13.55
CA LYS A 3 22.04 12.96 12.71
C LYS A 3 20.64 12.68 12.17
N ASP A 4 20.14 11.45 12.24
CA ASP A 4 18.82 11.09 11.68
C ASP A 4 17.66 11.23 12.69
N GLN A 5 17.92 11.59 13.94
CA GLN A 5 16.86 11.78 14.96
C GLN A 5 16.25 13.19 14.96
N GLU A 6 16.85 14.16 14.27
CA GLU A 6 16.45 15.58 14.36
C GLU A 6 15.17 15.95 13.57
N ASN A 7 14.62 15.07 12.72
CA ASN A 7 13.46 15.37 11.86
C ASN A 7 12.30 14.40 12.04
N ARG A 8 12.08 13.84 13.22
CA ARG A 8 10.95 12.95 13.48
C ARG A 8 9.95 13.66 14.38
N GLY A 9 8.75 13.94 13.85
CA GLY A 9 7.63 14.34 14.65
C GLY A 9 7.24 13.23 15.64
N LEU A 10 6.71 13.60 16.79
CA LEU A 10 6.21 12.68 17.81
C LEU A 10 4.74 12.93 18.04
N LEU A 11 3.92 11.88 17.98
CA LEU A 11 2.54 11.89 18.41
C LEU A 11 2.41 11.11 19.72
N THR A 12 1.86 11.73 20.74
CA THR A 12 1.61 11.05 22.01
C THR A 12 0.11 10.77 22.15
N THR A 13 -0.23 9.51 22.36
CA THR A 13 -1.61 9.11 22.62
C THR A 13 -2.05 9.50 24.04
N LYS A 14 -3.36 9.45 24.32
CA LYS A 14 -3.91 9.68 25.67
C LYS A 14 -3.32 8.74 26.73
N ASN A 15 -2.86 7.56 26.33
CA ASN A 15 -2.26 6.56 27.22
C ASN A 15 -0.72 6.65 27.25
N SER A 16 -0.16 7.82 26.88
CA SER A 16 1.29 8.08 26.88
C SER A 16 2.10 7.20 25.91
N THR A 17 1.45 6.52 24.97
CA THR A 17 2.16 5.79 23.90
C THR A 17 2.71 6.80 22.91
N VAL A 18 4.00 6.70 22.62
CA VAL A 18 4.69 7.57 21.65
C VAL A 18 4.69 6.90 20.29
N ILE A 19 4.20 7.63 19.28
CA ILE A 19 4.22 7.23 17.88
C ILE A 19 5.19 8.16 17.16
N LEU A 20 6.16 7.56 16.45
CA LEU A 20 7.10 8.30 15.62
C LEU A 20 6.46 8.66 14.29
N ILE A 21 6.51 9.93 13.92
CA ILE A 21 6.06 10.41 12.61
C ILE A 21 7.29 10.54 11.73
N GLN A 22 7.29 9.83 10.60
CA GLN A 22 8.33 9.96 9.59
C GLN A 22 7.89 10.97 8.54
N GLU A 23 8.55 12.13 8.52
CA GLU A 23 8.26 13.22 7.59
C GLU A 23 9.08 13.14 6.30
N LYS A 24 10.20 12.43 6.34
CA LYS A 24 11.11 12.32 5.21
C LYS A 24 10.71 11.17 4.29
N TYR A 25 10.51 11.47 3.03
CA TYR A 25 10.21 10.51 1.98
C TYR A 25 11.38 10.43 0.98
N PRO A 26 11.73 9.24 0.47
CA PRO A 26 11.20 7.91 0.81
C PRO A 26 11.75 7.37 2.14
N ALA A 27 10.90 6.66 2.89
CA ALA A 27 11.19 6.13 4.22
C ALA A 27 11.56 4.63 4.22
N TYR A 28 12.19 4.12 3.18
CA TYR A 28 12.45 2.68 3.00
C TYR A 28 13.24 2.04 4.13
N SER A 29 14.19 2.77 4.72
CA SER A 29 14.98 2.28 5.86
C SER A 29 14.11 2.00 7.09
N ASP A 30 13.15 2.87 7.36
CA ASP A 30 12.26 2.71 8.52
C ASP A 30 11.18 1.67 8.21
N LEU A 31 10.61 1.69 7.01
CA LEU A 31 9.64 0.69 6.55
C LEU A 31 10.20 -0.72 6.61
N SER A 32 11.46 -0.92 6.20
CA SER A 32 12.08 -2.25 6.21
C SER A 32 12.26 -2.87 7.60
N GLN A 33 12.10 -2.08 8.66
CA GLN A 33 12.15 -2.52 10.05
C GLN A 33 10.77 -2.88 10.62
N CYS A 34 9.69 -2.60 9.86
CA CYS A 34 8.33 -2.89 10.32
C CYS A 34 8.03 -4.39 10.19
N GLU A 35 7.41 -4.95 11.21
CA GLU A 35 6.92 -6.34 11.19
C GLU A 35 5.64 -6.48 10.39
N ILE A 36 4.76 -5.48 10.47
CA ILE A 36 3.50 -5.40 9.75
C ILE A 36 3.16 -3.93 9.47
N ALA A 37 2.48 -3.67 8.37
CA ALA A 37 2.00 -2.34 8.01
C ALA A 37 0.47 -2.31 7.92
N LEU A 38 -0.14 -1.24 8.43
CA LEU A 38 -1.52 -0.87 8.10
C LEU A 38 -1.46 0.17 7.00
N THR A 39 -2.15 -0.09 5.90
CA THR A 39 -2.10 0.81 4.74
C THR A 39 -3.45 0.94 4.06
N THR A 40 -3.61 1.98 3.28
CA THR A 40 -4.76 2.13 2.39
C THR A 40 -4.44 1.57 1.00
N VAL A 41 -5.45 1.45 0.16
CA VAL A 41 -5.27 1.11 -1.27
C VAL A 41 -4.44 2.19 -1.98
N GLY A 42 -3.54 1.77 -2.86
CA GLY A 42 -2.74 2.66 -3.67
C GLY A 42 -1.35 2.13 -4.00
N ALA A 43 -0.46 2.98 -4.49
CA ALA A 43 0.92 2.65 -4.83
C ALA A 43 1.72 2.10 -3.64
N ASN A 44 1.39 2.54 -2.42
CA ASN A 44 1.98 2.07 -1.18
C ASN A 44 1.85 0.55 -0.99
N THR A 45 0.77 -0.10 -1.48
CA THR A 45 0.66 -1.56 -1.41
C THR A 45 1.67 -2.27 -2.30
N ALA A 46 2.04 -1.69 -3.45
CA ALA A 46 3.10 -2.21 -4.31
C ALA A 46 4.49 -1.97 -3.69
N GLU A 47 4.68 -0.81 -3.08
CA GLU A 47 5.92 -0.44 -2.40
C GLU A 47 6.21 -1.36 -1.20
N LEU A 48 5.24 -1.54 -0.31
CA LEU A 48 5.34 -2.48 0.83
C LEU A 48 5.57 -3.92 0.36
N GLY A 49 4.85 -4.36 -0.70
CA GLY A 49 5.06 -5.67 -1.32
C GLY A 49 6.47 -5.83 -1.86
N SER A 50 7.04 -4.80 -2.51
CA SER A 50 8.41 -4.78 -3.00
C SER A 50 9.45 -4.88 -1.89
N LEU A 51 9.16 -4.30 -0.73
CA LEU A 51 9.99 -4.38 0.47
C LEU A 51 9.77 -5.68 1.27
N ASN A 52 8.85 -6.53 0.84
CA ASN A 52 8.49 -7.78 1.51
C ASN A 52 7.93 -7.56 2.93
N ILE A 53 7.17 -6.49 3.13
CA ILE A 53 6.57 -6.12 4.41
C ILE A 53 5.14 -6.64 4.47
N PRO A 54 4.79 -7.50 5.44
CA PRO A 54 3.42 -7.90 5.67
C PRO A 54 2.52 -6.69 5.88
N MET A 55 1.28 -6.77 5.36
CA MET A 55 0.36 -5.64 5.45
C MET A 55 -1.09 -6.07 5.60
N ILE A 56 -1.88 -5.21 6.19
CA ILE A 56 -3.35 -5.24 6.17
C ILE A 56 -3.79 -3.98 5.43
N VAL A 57 -4.60 -4.16 4.39
CA VAL A 57 -5.13 -3.05 3.59
C VAL A 57 -6.50 -2.67 4.11
N VAL A 58 -6.68 -1.40 4.47
CA VAL A 58 -7.91 -0.89 5.10
C VAL A 58 -8.54 0.19 4.22
N VAL A 59 -9.80 0.02 3.89
CA VAL A 59 -10.61 0.97 3.11
C VAL A 59 -11.89 1.28 3.86
N PRO A 60 -11.87 2.21 4.83
CA PRO A 60 -13.03 2.56 5.62
C PRO A 60 -14.01 3.38 4.77
N THR A 61 -15.14 2.78 4.41
CA THR A 61 -16.12 3.42 3.52
C THR A 61 -16.94 4.52 4.21
N GLN A 62 -16.99 4.54 5.54
CA GLN A 62 -17.66 5.58 6.32
C GLN A 62 -16.99 6.96 6.20
N HIS A 63 -15.72 7.00 5.84
CA HIS A 63 -14.93 8.23 5.70
C HIS A 63 -14.62 8.59 4.24
N ILE A 64 -15.33 8.00 3.27
CA ILE A 64 -15.10 8.27 1.85
C ILE A 64 -15.23 9.77 1.53
N LEU A 65 -16.12 10.48 2.22
CA LEU A 65 -16.30 11.93 2.04
C LEU A 65 -15.13 12.76 2.58
N GLU A 66 -14.37 12.22 3.53
CA GLU A 66 -13.19 12.86 4.12
C GLU A 66 -11.91 12.60 3.30
N MET A 67 -11.99 11.68 2.32
CA MET A 67 -10.89 11.34 1.41
C MET A 67 -10.57 12.42 0.37
N GLU A 68 -11.19 13.61 0.48
CA GLU A 68 -10.87 14.79 -0.36
C GLU A 68 -9.40 15.23 -0.23
N SER A 69 -8.73 14.82 0.83
CA SER A 69 -7.31 15.09 1.09
C SER A 69 -6.34 14.08 0.46
N TRP A 70 -6.83 13.07 -0.24
CA TRP A 70 -5.95 12.12 -0.92
C TRP A 70 -5.30 12.79 -2.14
N ASP A 71 -3.98 12.92 -2.06
CA ASP A 71 -3.17 13.37 -3.19
C ASP A 71 -3.21 12.32 -4.31
N GLY A 72 -3.53 12.77 -5.52
CA GLY A 72 -3.53 11.94 -6.70
C GLY A 72 -4.86 11.92 -7.45
N PHE A 73 -4.97 11.05 -8.44
CA PHE A 73 -6.11 10.93 -9.35
C PHE A 73 -7.45 10.70 -8.63
N LEU A 74 -7.44 9.94 -7.54
CA LEU A 74 -8.64 9.69 -6.71
C LEU A 74 -9.10 10.95 -5.96
N GLY A 75 -8.18 11.79 -5.48
CA GLY A 75 -8.51 13.07 -4.85
C GLY A 75 -9.10 14.08 -5.83
N LEU A 76 -8.63 14.08 -7.08
CA LEU A 76 -9.19 14.92 -8.15
C LEU A 76 -10.64 14.50 -8.49
N ILE A 77 -10.90 13.21 -8.52
CA ILE A 77 -12.22 12.61 -8.75
C ILE A 77 -13.17 12.92 -7.58
N ALA A 78 -12.68 12.87 -6.34
CA ALA A 78 -13.48 13.13 -5.14
C ALA A 78 -13.98 14.58 -5.04
N ARG A 79 -13.33 15.53 -5.71
CA ARG A 79 -13.73 16.96 -5.73
C ARG A 79 -14.96 17.24 -6.61
N LEU A 80 -15.37 16.33 -7.47
CA LEU A 80 -16.51 16.50 -8.35
C LEU A 80 -17.80 15.92 -7.70
N PRO A 81 -18.84 16.73 -7.41
CA PRO A 81 -20.00 16.30 -6.63
C PRO A 81 -20.79 15.14 -7.26
N VAL A 82 -20.80 15.03 -8.58
CA VAL A 82 -21.45 13.93 -9.32
C VAL A 82 -20.63 12.64 -9.25
N LEU A 83 -19.31 12.76 -9.09
CA LEU A 83 -18.38 11.64 -9.10
C LEU A 83 -18.28 10.93 -7.74
N LYS A 84 -18.67 11.59 -6.64
CA LYS A 84 -18.78 10.94 -5.31
C LYS A 84 -19.76 9.76 -5.35
N TRP A 85 -20.87 9.94 -6.02
CA TRP A 85 -21.87 8.90 -6.24
C TRP A 85 -21.32 7.79 -7.17
N PHE A 86 -20.55 8.17 -8.19
CA PHE A 86 -19.89 7.26 -9.11
C PHE A 86 -18.78 6.43 -8.43
N LEU A 87 -18.04 7.02 -7.48
CA LEU A 87 -17.04 6.30 -6.69
C LEU A 87 -17.68 5.27 -5.76
N GLY A 88 -18.79 5.62 -5.12
CA GLY A 88 -19.58 4.68 -4.32
C GLY A 88 -20.13 3.52 -5.18
N LEU A 89 -20.61 3.83 -6.39
CA LEU A 89 -21.03 2.84 -7.37
C LEU A 89 -19.84 2.03 -7.91
N LEU A 90 -18.71 2.66 -8.17
CA LEU A 90 -17.51 1.98 -8.68
C LEU A 90 -16.93 1.01 -7.64
N ILE A 91 -16.88 1.41 -6.37
CA ILE A 91 -16.48 0.54 -5.27
C ILE A 91 -17.49 -0.60 -5.10
N SER A 92 -18.79 -0.31 -5.19
CA SER A 92 -19.85 -1.33 -5.18
C SER A 92 -19.80 -2.23 -6.42
N PHE A 93 -19.51 -1.67 -7.59
CA PHE A 93 -19.42 -2.40 -8.85
C PHE A 93 -18.16 -3.28 -8.92
N ILE A 94 -17.03 -2.82 -8.38
CA ILE A 94 -15.81 -3.62 -8.22
C ILE A 94 -16.07 -4.76 -7.24
N LYS A 95 -16.83 -4.51 -6.17
CA LYS A 95 -17.23 -5.53 -5.19
C LYS A 95 -18.23 -6.55 -5.75
N ILE A 96 -19.11 -6.13 -6.66
CA ILE A 96 -20.17 -6.97 -7.27
C ILE A 96 -19.62 -7.73 -8.49
N ARG A 97 -18.68 -7.17 -9.23
CA ARG A 97 -18.21 -7.72 -10.51
C ARG A 97 -17.05 -8.69 -10.38
N GLN A 98 -16.99 -9.49 -9.35
CA GLN A 98 -16.03 -10.59 -9.18
C GLN A 98 -14.67 -10.18 -8.62
N GLN A 99 -14.30 -10.82 -7.49
CA GLN A 99 -12.91 -11.02 -7.06
C GLN A 99 -11.97 -9.84 -7.38
N GLY A 100 -12.49 -8.62 -7.37
CA GLY A 100 -11.74 -7.42 -7.65
C GLY A 100 -10.85 -7.10 -6.47
N PHE A 101 -9.64 -7.58 -6.52
CA PHE A 101 -8.61 -7.18 -5.58
C PHE A 101 -8.26 -5.71 -5.77
N MET A 102 -8.04 -5.01 -4.68
CA MET A 102 -7.70 -3.58 -4.68
C MET A 102 -6.20 -3.37 -4.40
N ALA A 103 -5.60 -4.25 -3.63
CA ALA A 103 -4.17 -4.21 -3.33
C ALA A 103 -3.36 -4.83 -4.47
N TRP A 104 -2.28 -4.16 -4.87
CA TRP A 104 -1.40 -4.65 -5.93
C TRP A 104 -0.91 -6.08 -5.72
N PRO A 105 -0.51 -6.54 -4.52
CA PRO A 105 -0.12 -7.92 -4.30
C PRO A 105 -1.20 -8.92 -4.70
N ASN A 106 -2.45 -8.65 -4.33
CA ASN A 106 -3.58 -9.53 -4.64
C ASN A 106 -3.92 -9.54 -6.14
N ILE A 107 -3.82 -8.36 -6.79
CA ILE A 107 -4.03 -8.21 -8.24
C ILE A 107 -2.99 -9.04 -9.01
N PHE A 108 -1.71 -8.92 -8.65
CA PHE A 108 -0.64 -9.69 -9.31
C PHE A 108 -0.75 -11.18 -9.06
N ALA A 109 -1.07 -11.59 -7.84
CA ALA A 109 -1.23 -12.99 -7.47
C ALA A 109 -2.51 -13.62 -8.03
N LYS A 110 -3.50 -12.80 -8.43
CA LYS A 110 -4.88 -13.22 -8.75
C LYS A 110 -5.53 -14.03 -7.61
N ARG A 111 -5.10 -13.81 -6.39
CA ARG A 111 -5.62 -14.39 -5.15
C ARG A 111 -5.35 -13.46 -3.98
N MET A 112 -6.04 -13.68 -2.88
CA MET A 112 -5.82 -12.90 -1.66
C MET A 112 -4.52 -13.35 -0.97
N ILE A 113 -3.50 -12.52 -1.05
CA ILE A 113 -2.22 -12.65 -0.30
C ILE A 113 -2.26 -11.77 0.94
N VAL A 114 -2.72 -10.53 0.76
CA VAL A 114 -2.87 -9.56 1.84
C VAL A 114 -4.34 -9.35 2.14
N PRO A 115 -4.77 -9.31 3.41
CA PRO A 115 -6.15 -9.05 3.75
C PRO A 115 -6.55 -7.64 3.33
N GLU A 116 -7.71 -7.54 2.68
CA GLU A 116 -8.35 -6.28 2.31
C GLU A 116 -9.61 -6.11 3.16
N ARG A 117 -9.62 -5.10 4.00
CA ARG A 117 -10.75 -4.74 4.84
C ARG A 117 -11.46 -3.54 4.24
N VAL A 118 -12.63 -3.78 3.66
CA VAL A 118 -13.42 -2.76 2.96
C VAL A 118 -14.79 -2.67 3.62
N GLY A 119 -15.21 -1.49 3.99
CA GLY A 119 -16.55 -1.27 4.57
C GLY A 119 -16.56 -0.33 5.77
N ASN A 120 -17.62 -0.47 6.57
CA ASN A 120 -17.70 0.25 7.85
C ASN A 120 -16.82 -0.48 8.87
N ILE A 121 -15.64 0.08 9.12
CA ILE A 121 -14.58 -0.53 9.91
C ILE A 121 -14.25 0.39 11.07
N THR A 122 -14.25 -0.16 12.27
CA THR A 122 -13.88 0.59 13.48
C THR A 122 -12.38 0.47 13.76
N PRO A 123 -11.75 1.49 14.37
CA PRO A 123 -10.36 1.40 14.81
C PRO A 123 -10.10 0.21 15.74
N GLN A 124 -11.09 -0.16 16.56
CA GLN A 124 -11.01 -1.30 17.46
C GLN A 124 -10.84 -2.62 16.69
N GLN A 125 -11.64 -2.85 15.66
CA GLN A 125 -11.55 -4.06 14.83
C GLN A 125 -10.19 -4.20 14.15
N ILE A 126 -9.63 -3.09 13.66
CA ILE A 126 -8.29 -3.10 13.04
C ILE A 126 -7.20 -3.36 14.08
N ALA A 127 -7.32 -2.77 15.27
CA ALA A 127 -6.37 -3.01 16.34
C ALA A 127 -6.35 -4.48 16.77
N GLU A 128 -7.53 -5.07 16.98
CA GLU A 128 -7.67 -6.49 17.36
C GLU A 128 -7.09 -7.41 16.27
N GLU A 129 -7.41 -7.17 15.01
CA GLU A 129 -6.86 -7.93 13.90
C GLU A 129 -5.34 -7.79 13.81
N THR A 130 -4.82 -6.58 13.97
CA THR A 130 -3.37 -6.33 13.93
C THR A 130 -2.64 -7.07 15.04
N ILE A 131 -3.20 -7.06 16.25
CA ILE A 131 -2.65 -7.80 17.39
C ILE A 131 -2.67 -9.32 17.10
N ASP A 132 -3.74 -9.85 16.52
CA ASP A 132 -3.84 -11.25 16.13
C ASP A 132 -2.77 -11.62 15.09
N TRP A 133 -2.49 -10.75 14.12
CA TRP A 133 -1.40 -10.95 13.17
C TRP A 133 -0.03 -10.95 13.84
N ILE A 134 0.24 -9.99 14.73
CA ILE A 134 1.52 -9.89 15.46
C ILE A 134 1.75 -11.13 16.31
N ASN A 135 0.68 -11.65 16.95
CA ASN A 135 0.75 -12.87 17.77
C ASN A 135 0.78 -14.17 16.95
N SER A 136 0.77 -14.06 15.61
CA SER A 136 0.77 -15.22 14.70
C SER A 136 1.97 -15.17 13.74
N PRO A 137 3.20 -15.48 14.21
CA PRO A 137 4.41 -15.40 13.39
C PRO A 137 4.34 -16.21 12.10
N SER A 138 3.65 -17.36 12.12
CA SER A 138 3.45 -18.21 10.94
C SER A 138 2.64 -17.50 9.84
N ARG A 139 1.65 -16.68 10.22
CA ARG A 139 0.87 -15.89 9.25
C ARG A 139 1.72 -14.78 8.63
N LEU A 140 2.51 -14.08 9.46
CA LEU A 140 3.45 -13.05 8.97
C LEU A 140 4.47 -13.65 8.01
N PHE A 141 5.03 -14.80 8.38
CA PHE A 141 6.00 -15.51 7.55
C PHE A 141 5.39 -15.97 6.23
N GLY A 142 4.23 -16.60 6.26
CA GLY A 142 3.52 -17.05 5.05
C GLY A 142 3.19 -15.88 4.11
N GLN A 143 2.77 -14.71 4.65
CA GLN A 143 2.54 -13.55 3.82
C GLN A 143 3.85 -13.01 3.21
N LYS A 144 4.98 -13.04 3.94
CA LYS A 144 6.29 -12.67 3.40
C LYS A 144 6.70 -13.59 2.24
N GLU A 145 6.49 -14.89 2.37
CA GLU A 145 6.77 -15.84 1.28
C GLU A 145 5.91 -15.56 0.05
N ASP A 146 4.63 -15.32 0.23
CA ASP A 146 3.71 -14.97 -0.84
C ASP A 146 4.11 -13.66 -1.55
N LEU A 147 4.45 -12.63 -0.79
CA LEU A 147 4.92 -11.35 -1.32
C LEU A 147 6.24 -11.51 -2.08
N GLN A 148 7.15 -12.32 -1.56
CA GLN A 148 8.42 -12.61 -2.22
C GLN A 148 8.23 -13.35 -3.53
N ALA A 149 7.30 -14.28 -3.60
CA ALA A 149 6.99 -15.06 -4.80
C ALA A 149 6.49 -14.18 -5.96
N ILE A 150 5.69 -13.14 -5.66
CA ILE A 150 5.12 -12.24 -6.69
C ILE A 150 6.02 -11.06 -7.04
N ARG A 151 6.99 -10.71 -6.20
CA ARG A 151 7.85 -9.53 -6.39
C ARG A 151 8.69 -9.58 -7.67
N GLY A 152 8.96 -10.78 -8.19
CA GLY A 152 9.83 -10.98 -9.33
C GLY A 152 11.33 -10.79 -9.01
N PRO A 153 12.20 -11.00 -9.99
CA PRO A 153 13.64 -10.89 -9.81
C PRO A 153 14.09 -9.44 -9.64
N LYS A 154 15.17 -9.25 -8.87
CA LYS A 154 15.83 -7.95 -8.74
C LYS A 154 16.38 -7.46 -10.09
N GLY A 155 16.44 -6.14 -10.27
CA GLY A 155 17.06 -5.52 -11.45
C GLY A 155 16.10 -5.23 -12.61
N ALA A 156 14.78 -5.23 -12.36
CA ALA A 156 13.77 -4.89 -13.37
C ALA A 156 14.03 -3.52 -14.02
N VAL A 157 14.38 -2.50 -13.23
CA VAL A 157 14.70 -1.15 -13.73
C VAL A 157 15.91 -1.19 -14.67
N LYS A 158 16.96 -1.91 -14.30
CA LYS A 158 18.16 -2.05 -15.14
C LYS A 158 17.82 -2.71 -16.47
N LYS A 159 17.03 -3.80 -16.44
CA LYS A 159 16.56 -4.48 -17.63
C LYS A 159 15.72 -3.58 -18.53
N PHE A 160 14.83 -2.80 -17.94
CA PHE A 160 14.00 -1.83 -18.64
C PHE A 160 14.85 -0.73 -19.31
N CYS A 161 15.84 -0.16 -18.62
CA CYS A 161 16.77 0.80 -19.20
C CYS A 161 17.54 0.21 -20.41
N TYR A 162 18.02 -1.01 -20.30
CA TYR A 162 18.67 -1.67 -21.44
C TYR A 162 17.74 -1.84 -22.64
N GLN A 163 16.48 -2.21 -22.41
CA GLN A 163 15.51 -2.33 -23.50
C GLN A 163 15.26 -0.98 -24.21
N ILE A 164 15.16 0.12 -23.43
CA ILE A 164 15.01 1.46 -24.01
C ILE A 164 16.24 1.84 -24.84
N ILE A 165 17.44 1.61 -24.32
CA ILE A 165 18.69 1.91 -25.03
C ILE A 165 18.75 1.16 -26.36
N ASN A 166 18.50 -0.15 -26.34
CA ASN A 166 18.49 -0.95 -27.55
C ASN A 166 17.49 -0.46 -28.60
N LEU A 167 16.26 -0.11 -28.18
CA LEU A 167 15.25 0.45 -29.07
C LEU A 167 15.68 1.80 -29.69
N LEU A 168 16.40 2.63 -28.93
CA LEU A 168 16.92 3.92 -29.43
C LEU A 168 18.07 3.71 -30.43
N GLU A 169 18.91 2.71 -30.19
CA GLU A 169 20.01 2.34 -31.10
C GLU A 169 19.47 1.75 -32.40
N GLU A 170 18.50 0.84 -32.34
CA GLU A 170 17.82 0.31 -33.53
C GLU A 170 17.19 1.41 -34.37
N LYS A 171 16.53 2.39 -33.75
CA LYS A 171 15.96 3.55 -34.48
C LYS A 171 17.02 4.45 -35.11
N LYS A 172 18.21 4.57 -34.52
CA LYS A 172 19.32 5.33 -35.11
C LYS A 172 19.96 4.63 -36.29
N LEU A 173 19.88 3.31 -36.34
CA LEU A 173 20.38 2.52 -37.46
C LEU A 173 19.41 2.48 -38.67
N LEU A 174 18.16 2.90 -38.45
CA LEU A 174 17.10 2.95 -39.46
C LEU A 174 16.93 4.35 -40.09
N ASN A 175 17.66 5.35 -39.64
CA ASN A 175 17.73 6.72 -40.15
C ASN A 175 19.13 6.99 -40.69
#